data_dcc4b8deaecd3508edf275fc2e794252
#
_entry.id   dcc4b8deaecd3508edf275fc2e794252
#
_cell.length_a   1.000
_cell.length_b   1.000
_cell.length_c   1.000
_cell.angle_alpha   90.00
_cell.angle_beta   90.00
_cell.angle_gamma   90.00
#
_symmetry.space_group_name_H-M   'P 1'
#
loop_
_entity.id
_entity.type
_entity.pdbx_description
1 polymer ?
#
loop_
_entity_poly.entity_id
_entity_poly.type
_entity_poly.pdbx_seq_one_letter_code
_entity_poly.pdbx_strand_id
1 'polypeptide(L)'
;GFNLGNSVYVNGSSNNYVAWCFKAGGTKVANTQGLINTNVSANTTLGFSIVEYNGATNATNDQSNNSGNYWSVGHGLGATPDLVIVKKLNDVGSWYVGGAALSSSGTNGNHLVLNASSSMATQSNILWGGSQTFNNTTFGLGGWDVVNRNGDSYIAYCFTSKPGFSKVDSYAGNGTTSHLIQTGFEPAFLLIKGYTHGGGWVMLD
;
A
#
# COMPACT_ATOMS: atom_id res chain seq x y z
N GLY A 1 4.43 -0.17 23.65
CA GLY A 1 4.55 1.29 23.50
C GLY A 1 5.61 1.69 22.51
N PHE A 2 5.78 2.97 22.26
CA PHE A 2 6.84 3.56 21.43
C PHE A 2 7.40 4.81 22.12
N ASN A 3 8.64 5.15 21.80
CA ASN A 3 9.32 6.33 22.33
C ASN A 3 9.38 7.41 21.25
N LEU A 4 9.22 8.67 21.67
CA LEU A 4 9.32 9.83 20.80
C LEU A 4 10.65 10.56 21.06
N GLY A 5 11.29 11.04 20.00
CA GLY A 5 12.35 12.02 20.09
C GLY A 5 11.83 13.43 20.37
N ASN A 6 12.66 14.44 20.21
CA ASN A 6 12.35 15.84 20.49
C ASN A 6 11.86 16.64 19.25
N SER A 7 11.47 15.98 18.17
CA SER A 7 10.97 16.64 16.98
C SER A 7 9.65 17.34 17.25
N VAL A 8 9.57 18.62 16.91
CA VAL A 8 8.35 19.41 17.06
C VAL A 8 7.15 18.90 16.23
N TYR A 9 7.39 18.08 15.21
CA TYR A 9 6.35 17.49 14.37
C TYR A 9 5.60 16.34 15.02
N VAL A 10 6.19 15.71 16.05
CA VAL A 10 5.59 14.54 16.72
C VAL A 10 5.63 14.64 18.24
N ASN A 11 6.32 15.63 18.80
CA ASN A 11 6.52 15.81 20.25
C ASN A 11 6.78 17.27 20.63
N GLY A 12 6.17 18.23 19.97
CA GLY A 12 6.26 19.66 20.31
C GLY A 12 5.51 19.97 21.61
N SER A 13 6.09 20.79 22.48
CA SER A 13 5.46 21.23 23.72
C SER A 13 4.13 21.92 23.45
N SER A 14 3.12 21.63 24.27
CA SER A 14 1.77 22.20 24.19
C SER A 14 0.94 21.82 22.94
N ASN A 15 1.39 20.87 22.15
CA ASN A 15 0.63 20.31 21.03
C ASN A 15 0.02 18.94 21.37
N ASN A 16 -1.15 18.65 20.84
CA ASN A 16 -1.77 17.34 20.93
C ASN A 16 -1.53 16.54 19.66
N TYR A 17 -1.33 15.25 19.79
CA TYR A 17 -1.05 14.33 18.70
C TYR A 17 -1.93 13.11 18.79
N VAL A 18 -2.26 12.52 17.64
CA VAL A 18 -2.88 11.20 17.55
C VAL A 18 -1.94 10.25 16.82
N ALA A 19 -1.89 8.99 17.23
CA ALA A 19 -1.08 7.96 16.58
C ALA A 19 -1.90 6.69 16.39
N TRP A 20 -1.91 6.17 15.17
CA TRP A 20 -2.51 4.87 14.86
C TRP A 20 -1.42 3.81 14.81
N CYS A 21 -1.56 2.80 15.66
CA CYS A 21 -0.55 1.77 15.82
C CYS A 21 -1.09 0.42 15.36
N PHE A 22 -0.43 -0.19 14.40
CA PHE A 22 -0.77 -1.51 13.88
C PHE A 22 0.24 -2.56 14.34
N LYS A 23 -0.25 -3.72 14.81
CA LYS A 23 0.61 -4.83 15.19
C LYS A 23 0.89 -5.74 13.99
N ALA A 24 2.14 -5.77 13.54
CA ALA A 24 2.62 -6.74 12.56
C ALA A 24 2.98 -8.10 13.21
N GLY A 25 3.63 -9.00 12.49
CA GLY A 25 3.93 -10.36 12.92
C GLY A 25 5.12 -10.52 13.89
N GLY A 26 5.72 -9.42 14.33
CA GLY A 26 6.91 -9.45 15.21
C GLY A 26 8.23 -9.40 14.42
N THR A 27 9.19 -10.24 14.76
CA THR A 27 10.50 -10.26 14.11
C THR A 27 10.37 -10.53 12.60
N LYS A 28 11.08 -9.74 11.81
CA LYS A 28 11.13 -9.92 10.35
C LYS A 28 11.80 -11.24 9.98
N VAL A 29 11.23 -11.94 9.01
CA VAL A 29 11.76 -13.17 8.43
C VAL A 29 12.00 -13.00 6.93
N ALA A 30 13.01 -13.69 6.41
CA ALA A 30 13.28 -13.70 4.97
C ALA A 30 12.11 -14.36 4.22
N ASN A 31 11.72 -13.76 3.09
CA ASN A 31 10.69 -14.27 2.20
C ASN A 31 11.22 -14.28 0.75
N THR A 32 11.19 -15.44 0.13
CA THR A 32 11.69 -15.69 -1.23
C THR A 32 10.58 -16.10 -2.20
N GLN A 33 9.31 -15.83 -1.86
CA GLN A 33 8.16 -16.17 -2.71
C GLN A 33 8.06 -15.28 -3.95
N GLY A 34 8.65 -14.08 -3.92
CA GLY A 34 8.75 -13.18 -5.06
C GLY A 34 10.09 -13.30 -5.80
N LEU A 35 10.19 -12.62 -6.95
CA LEU A 35 11.45 -12.48 -7.68
C LEU A 35 12.45 -11.57 -6.93
N ILE A 36 11.94 -10.68 -6.09
CA ILE A 36 12.74 -9.86 -5.17
C ILE A 36 12.68 -10.50 -3.79
N ASN A 37 13.84 -10.81 -3.22
CA ASN A 37 13.95 -11.26 -1.84
C ASN A 37 13.58 -10.15 -0.87
N THR A 38 12.79 -10.48 0.14
CA THR A 38 12.25 -9.51 1.09
C THR A 38 12.48 -9.92 2.53
N ASN A 39 12.32 -8.97 3.46
CA ASN A 39 12.16 -9.22 4.88
C ASN A 39 10.76 -8.83 5.30
N VAL A 40 10.01 -9.76 5.86
CA VAL A 40 8.58 -9.60 6.12
C VAL A 40 8.26 -9.80 7.60
N SER A 41 7.49 -8.88 8.15
CA SER A 41 6.79 -9.06 9.42
C SER A 41 5.29 -9.15 9.14
N ALA A 42 4.72 -10.35 9.08
CA ALA A 42 3.33 -10.60 8.69
C ALA A 42 2.49 -11.11 9.86
N ASN A 43 1.33 -10.49 10.06
CA ASN A 43 0.27 -10.96 10.93
C ASN A 43 -0.92 -11.42 10.07
N THR A 44 -0.96 -12.69 9.73
CA THR A 44 -2.00 -13.27 8.87
C THR A 44 -3.39 -13.27 9.52
N THR A 45 -3.46 -13.29 10.85
CA THR A 45 -4.72 -13.21 11.59
C THR A 45 -5.36 -11.83 11.48
N LEU A 46 -4.56 -10.77 11.62
CA LEU A 46 -5.04 -9.39 11.49
C LEU A 46 -4.99 -8.86 10.06
N GLY A 47 -4.42 -9.63 9.11
CA GLY A 47 -4.36 -9.25 7.71
C GLY A 47 -3.42 -8.08 7.42
N PHE A 48 -2.34 -7.93 8.17
CA PHE A 48 -1.38 -6.84 8.03
C PHE A 48 0.05 -7.35 7.95
N SER A 49 0.84 -6.85 7.00
CA SER A 49 2.28 -7.10 6.95
C SER A 49 3.08 -5.85 6.59
N ILE A 50 4.31 -5.83 7.09
CA ILE A 50 5.34 -4.87 6.72
C ILE A 50 6.41 -5.63 5.95
N VAL A 51 6.74 -5.13 4.77
CA VAL A 51 7.66 -5.75 3.82
C VAL A 51 8.78 -4.78 3.51
N GLU A 52 10.02 -5.18 3.72
CA GLU A 52 11.20 -4.42 3.29
C GLU A 52 11.85 -5.14 2.11
N TYR A 53 12.19 -4.39 1.07
CA TYR A 53 12.89 -4.91 -0.11
C TYR A 53 13.81 -3.86 -0.72
N ASN A 54 14.78 -4.34 -1.50
CA ASN A 54 15.60 -3.50 -2.36
C ASN A 54 15.09 -3.64 -3.80
N GLY A 55 15.17 -2.56 -4.56
CA GLY A 55 14.82 -2.59 -5.97
C GLY A 55 15.67 -3.60 -6.74
N ALA A 56 15.08 -4.22 -7.75
CA ALA A 56 15.71 -5.27 -8.53
C ALA A 56 16.97 -4.76 -9.26
N THR A 57 18.02 -5.57 -9.28
CA THR A 57 19.32 -5.20 -9.90
C THR A 57 19.22 -4.92 -11.40
N ASN A 58 18.20 -5.45 -12.06
CA ASN A 58 17.91 -5.25 -13.48
C ASN A 58 16.67 -4.39 -13.73
N ALA A 59 16.19 -3.67 -12.74
CA ALA A 59 15.13 -2.68 -12.90
C ALA A 59 15.66 -1.52 -13.76
N THR A 60 15.02 -1.29 -14.89
CA THR A 60 15.53 -0.38 -15.94
C THR A 60 15.31 1.10 -15.65
N ASN A 61 14.58 1.43 -14.58
CA ASN A 61 14.22 2.81 -14.26
C ASN A 61 13.45 3.52 -15.39
N ASP A 62 12.75 2.76 -16.20
CA ASP A 62 12.11 3.24 -17.41
C ASP A 62 10.60 3.42 -17.20
N GLN A 63 10.19 4.69 -17.08
CA GLN A 63 8.78 5.07 -17.00
C GLN A 63 8.03 4.82 -18.32
N SER A 64 8.75 4.63 -19.41
CA SER A 64 8.18 4.37 -20.74
C SER A 64 8.02 2.86 -21.01
N ASN A 65 8.55 2.00 -20.13
CA ASN A 65 8.78 0.62 -20.47
C ASN A 65 7.64 -0.32 -20.08
N ASN A 66 6.81 -0.57 -21.06
CA ASN A 66 5.95 -1.74 -21.15
C ASN A 66 6.73 -2.97 -21.70
N SER A 67 8.03 -3.10 -21.43
CA SER A 67 8.91 -4.12 -22.03
C SER A 67 8.70 -5.53 -21.46
N GLY A 68 7.67 -5.73 -20.64
CA GLY A 68 7.34 -7.06 -20.11
C GLY A 68 8.25 -7.54 -18.98
N ASN A 69 9.18 -6.72 -18.50
CA ASN A 69 9.97 -7.03 -17.32
C ASN A 69 9.19 -6.66 -16.06
N TYR A 70 8.74 -7.68 -15.35
CA TYR A 70 8.02 -7.51 -14.09
C TYR A 70 8.77 -8.19 -12.96
N TRP A 71 8.63 -7.61 -11.80
CA TRP A 71 9.15 -8.17 -10.56
C TRP A 71 8.01 -8.44 -9.61
N SER A 72 8.25 -9.31 -8.67
CA SER A 72 7.26 -9.60 -7.63
C SER A 72 7.91 -9.61 -6.26
N VAL A 73 7.14 -9.18 -5.28
CA VAL A 73 7.54 -8.99 -3.88
C VAL A 73 6.66 -9.85 -3.00
N GLY A 74 7.26 -10.76 -2.22
CA GLY A 74 6.52 -11.59 -1.28
C GLY A 74 6.02 -10.79 -0.08
N HIS A 75 4.73 -10.88 0.26
CA HIS A 75 4.11 -10.12 1.35
C HIS A 75 3.75 -10.95 2.60
N GLY A 76 3.80 -12.27 2.54
CA GLY A 76 3.63 -13.17 3.69
C GLY A 76 2.23 -13.26 4.30
N LEU A 77 1.19 -12.67 3.68
CA LEU A 77 -0.18 -12.68 4.24
C LEU A 77 -0.95 -13.97 3.97
N GLY A 78 -0.58 -14.75 2.93
CA GLY A 78 -1.31 -15.94 2.50
C GLY A 78 -2.68 -15.66 1.87
N ALA A 79 -3.01 -14.39 1.63
CA ALA A 79 -4.23 -13.92 0.96
C ALA A 79 -3.89 -12.68 0.16
N THR A 80 -4.61 -12.44 -0.93
CA THR A 80 -4.41 -11.26 -1.79
C THR A 80 -4.55 -9.96 -1.01
N PRO A 81 -3.56 -9.05 -1.04
CA PRO A 81 -3.69 -7.77 -0.37
C PRO A 81 -4.68 -6.85 -1.10
N ASP A 82 -5.68 -6.38 -0.38
CA ASP A 82 -6.66 -5.41 -0.88
C ASP A 82 -6.04 -4.02 -1.01
N LEU A 83 -5.06 -3.70 -0.13
CA LEU A 83 -4.33 -2.44 -0.12
C LEU A 83 -2.84 -2.69 0.06
N VAL A 84 -2.03 -2.04 -0.77
CA VAL A 84 -0.57 -1.99 -0.66
C VAL A 84 -0.13 -0.54 -0.72
N ILE A 85 0.66 -0.10 0.26
CA ILE A 85 1.25 1.25 0.30
C ILE A 85 2.76 1.10 0.25
N VAL A 86 3.40 1.66 -0.76
CA VAL A 86 4.86 1.60 -0.94
C VAL A 86 5.50 2.97 -0.75
N LYS A 87 6.62 2.98 -0.04
CA LYS A 87 7.46 4.17 0.17
C LYS A 87 8.94 3.83 -0.07
N LYS A 88 9.61 4.65 -0.87
CA LYS A 88 11.07 4.66 -0.96
C LYS A 88 11.66 5.20 0.34
N LEU A 89 12.68 4.54 0.90
CA LEU A 89 13.27 4.86 2.21
C LEU A 89 14.49 5.79 2.12
N ASN A 90 15.30 5.64 1.10
CA ASN A 90 16.60 6.32 0.98
C ASN A 90 16.56 7.56 0.07
N ASP A 91 15.37 8.00 -0.32
CA ASP A 91 15.18 9.23 -1.11
C ASP A 91 13.84 9.88 -0.79
N VAL A 92 13.69 11.16 -1.15
CA VAL A 92 12.41 11.85 -1.10
C VAL A 92 11.48 11.27 -2.15
N GLY A 93 10.20 11.17 -1.85
CA GLY A 93 9.22 10.61 -2.78
C GLY A 93 7.85 10.46 -2.17
N SER A 94 6.88 10.23 -3.01
CA SER A 94 5.50 10.01 -2.59
C SER A 94 5.27 8.59 -2.06
N TRP A 95 4.14 8.42 -1.41
CA TRP A 95 3.61 7.14 -0.95
C TRP A 95 2.63 6.62 -2.01
N TYR A 96 3.00 5.55 -2.68
CA TYR A 96 2.18 4.97 -3.76
C TYR A 96 1.26 3.89 -3.23
N VAL A 97 -0.02 3.99 -3.60
CA VAL A 97 -1.09 3.13 -3.11
C VAL A 97 -1.64 2.30 -4.26
N GLY A 98 -1.71 1.00 -4.07
CA GLY A 98 -2.33 0.03 -4.97
C GLY A 98 -3.04 -1.06 -4.19
N GLY A 99 -3.36 -2.15 -4.82
CA GLY A 99 -4.03 -3.30 -4.20
C GLY A 99 -5.21 -3.81 -5.01
N ALA A 100 -5.74 -4.96 -4.61
CA ALA A 100 -6.85 -5.59 -5.31
C ALA A 100 -8.13 -4.72 -5.32
N ALA A 101 -8.35 -3.91 -4.28
CA ALA A 101 -9.51 -3.01 -4.18
C ALA A 101 -9.50 -1.87 -5.22
N LEU A 102 -8.32 -1.51 -5.78
CA LEU A 102 -8.18 -0.51 -6.85
C LEU A 102 -8.06 -1.14 -8.23
N SER A 103 -7.85 -2.45 -8.31
CA SER A 103 -7.67 -3.18 -9.57
C SER A 103 -9.03 -3.67 -10.06
N SER A 104 -9.66 -2.95 -10.97
CA SER A 104 -10.77 -3.53 -11.72
C SER A 104 -10.25 -4.60 -12.68
N SER A 105 -11.05 -5.62 -12.95
CA SER A 105 -10.73 -6.75 -13.82
C SER A 105 -9.98 -6.32 -15.10
N GLY A 106 -8.72 -6.67 -15.21
CA GLY A 106 -7.88 -6.44 -16.39
C GLY A 106 -7.08 -5.12 -16.44
N THR A 107 -7.19 -4.22 -15.48
CA THR A 107 -6.40 -2.97 -15.41
C THR A 107 -5.30 -3.08 -14.36
N ASN A 108 -4.12 -3.52 -14.80
CA ASN A 108 -2.90 -3.42 -13.98
C ASN A 108 -2.40 -1.97 -14.02
N GLY A 109 -2.05 -1.41 -12.86
CA GLY A 109 -1.41 -0.10 -12.79
C GLY A 109 -2.25 1.04 -12.21
N ASN A 110 -3.49 0.78 -11.78
CA ASN A 110 -4.26 1.75 -11.02
C ASN A 110 -3.56 2.08 -9.71
N HIS A 111 -3.38 3.37 -9.45
CA HIS A 111 -2.76 3.82 -8.22
C HIS A 111 -3.30 5.15 -7.73
N LEU A 112 -3.16 5.35 -6.44
CA LEU A 112 -3.35 6.61 -5.75
C LEU A 112 -2.02 7.05 -5.12
N VAL A 113 -1.94 8.30 -4.72
CA VAL A 113 -0.81 8.83 -3.96
C VAL A 113 -1.34 9.32 -2.61
N LEU A 114 -0.83 8.73 -1.51
CA LEU A 114 -1.36 9.00 -0.16
C LEU A 114 -1.13 10.44 0.28
N ASN A 115 -0.02 11.04 -0.13
CA ASN A 115 0.32 12.42 0.20
C ASN A 115 -0.06 13.43 -0.91
N ALA A 116 -1.09 13.10 -1.72
CA ALA A 116 -1.57 13.98 -2.78
C ALA A 116 -3.10 14.01 -2.86
N SER A 117 -3.62 15.07 -3.47
CA SER A 117 -5.05 15.24 -3.73
C SER A 117 -5.50 14.77 -5.12
N SER A 118 -4.59 14.26 -5.94
CA SER A 118 -4.91 13.76 -7.28
C SER A 118 -5.93 12.62 -7.26
N SER A 119 -6.70 12.51 -8.33
CA SER A 119 -7.51 11.31 -8.62
C SER A 119 -6.63 10.10 -8.90
N MET A 120 -7.27 8.93 -9.01
CA MET A 120 -6.61 7.71 -9.43
C MET A 120 -5.99 7.89 -10.82
N ALA A 121 -4.75 7.48 -10.96
CA ALA A 121 -4.07 7.40 -12.24
C ALA A 121 -3.83 5.93 -12.61
N THR A 122 -3.75 5.67 -13.91
CA THR A 122 -3.42 4.35 -14.45
C THR A 122 -2.07 4.43 -15.14
N GLN A 123 -1.12 3.67 -14.67
CA GLN A 123 0.21 3.51 -15.25
C GLN A 123 0.43 2.02 -15.51
N SER A 124 -0.24 1.54 -16.56
CA SER A 124 -0.25 0.12 -16.91
C SER A 124 1.17 -0.44 -17.00
N ASN A 125 1.44 -1.46 -16.18
CA ASN A 125 2.71 -2.18 -16.14
C ASN A 125 3.96 -1.38 -15.72
N ILE A 126 3.83 -0.12 -15.38
CA ILE A 126 4.97 0.75 -15.01
C ILE A 126 5.16 0.77 -13.49
N LEU A 127 4.08 0.99 -12.74
CA LEU A 127 4.09 1.01 -11.27
C LEU A 127 3.81 -0.39 -10.71
N TRP A 128 2.61 -0.90 -10.98
CA TRP A 128 2.20 -2.26 -10.63
C TRP A 128 2.22 -3.11 -11.90
N GLY A 129 2.95 -4.22 -11.91
CA GLY A 129 3.23 -4.96 -13.12
C GLY A 129 2.94 -6.46 -13.03
N GLY A 130 2.79 -7.08 -14.22
CA GLY A 130 2.56 -8.51 -14.38
C GLY A 130 1.10 -8.91 -14.50
N SER A 131 0.86 -10.11 -15.05
CA SER A 131 -0.48 -10.66 -15.30
C SER A 131 -1.26 -10.99 -14.03
N GLN A 132 -0.58 -11.10 -12.90
CA GLN A 132 -1.17 -11.32 -11.57
C GLN A 132 -0.55 -10.32 -10.59
N THR A 133 -0.89 -9.04 -10.78
CA THR A 133 -0.29 -7.95 -10.05
C THR A 133 -0.45 -8.08 -8.53
N PHE A 134 -1.62 -8.56 -8.07
CA PHE A 134 -1.85 -8.86 -6.65
C PHE A 134 -2.43 -10.27 -6.54
N ASN A 135 -1.79 -11.13 -5.77
CA ASN A 135 -2.23 -12.49 -5.51
C ASN A 135 -1.97 -12.89 -4.04
N ASN A 136 -2.22 -14.14 -3.67
CA ASN A 136 -2.13 -14.59 -2.28
C ASN A 136 -0.69 -14.70 -1.73
N THR A 137 0.34 -14.56 -2.55
CA THR A 137 1.74 -14.70 -2.14
C THR A 137 2.56 -13.45 -2.41
N THR A 138 2.28 -12.73 -3.53
CA THR A 138 3.09 -11.61 -4.00
C THR A 138 2.24 -10.45 -4.47
N PHE A 139 2.86 -9.26 -4.51
CA PHE A 139 2.42 -8.16 -5.37
C PHE A 139 3.47 -7.87 -6.45
N GLY A 140 2.99 -7.45 -7.62
CA GLY A 140 3.83 -7.21 -8.78
C GLY A 140 4.29 -5.77 -8.87
N LEU A 141 5.52 -5.56 -9.35
CA LEU A 141 6.11 -4.25 -9.60
C LEU A 141 6.51 -4.13 -11.06
N GLY A 142 6.33 -2.94 -11.61
CA GLY A 142 6.97 -2.53 -12.86
C GLY A 142 8.37 -1.97 -12.64
N GLY A 143 8.90 -1.27 -13.64
CA GLY A 143 10.26 -0.70 -13.62
C GLY A 143 10.35 0.74 -13.13
N TRP A 144 9.27 1.33 -12.63
CA TRP A 144 9.32 2.73 -12.19
C TRP A 144 10.13 2.89 -10.89
N ASP A 145 11.05 3.83 -10.91
CA ASP A 145 11.99 4.12 -9.82
C ASP A 145 11.34 4.49 -8.49
N VAL A 146 10.10 4.90 -8.51
CA VAL A 146 9.33 5.25 -7.28
C VAL A 146 8.99 4.03 -6.44
N VAL A 147 8.97 2.83 -7.03
CA VAL A 147 8.69 1.56 -6.34
C VAL A 147 9.74 0.47 -6.58
N ASN A 148 10.60 0.61 -7.63
CA ASN A 148 11.54 -0.45 -8.00
C ASN A 148 12.74 0.10 -8.79
N ARG A 149 13.73 0.67 -8.11
CA ARG A 149 14.98 1.13 -8.70
C ARG A 149 16.15 0.38 -8.09
N ASN A 150 17.05 -0.09 -8.94
CA ASN A 150 18.30 -0.70 -8.47
C ASN A 150 19.07 0.24 -7.54
N GLY A 151 19.49 -0.27 -6.39
CA GLY A 151 20.22 0.46 -5.36
C GLY A 151 19.35 1.21 -4.35
N ASP A 152 18.02 1.27 -4.55
CA ASP A 152 17.10 1.89 -3.61
C ASP A 152 16.45 0.86 -2.69
N SER A 153 16.07 1.33 -1.50
CA SER A 153 15.38 0.55 -0.48
C SER A 153 13.93 1.02 -0.33
N TYR A 154 13.03 0.09 -0.12
CA TYR A 154 11.59 0.34 -0.03
C TYR A 154 10.97 -0.36 1.17
N ILE A 155 9.87 0.20 1.64
CA ILE A 155 8.96 -0.43 2.59
C ILE A 155 7.57 -0.51 1.97
N ALA A 156 6.89 -1.65 2.13
CA ALA A 156 5.49 -1.81 1.77
C ALA A 156 4.67 -2.19 3.00
N TYR A 157 3.51 -1.57 3.12
CA TYR A 157 2.47 -1.91 4.09
C TYR A 157 1.34 -2.59 3.33
N CYS A 158 1.08 -3.86 3.64
CA CYS A 158 0.09 -4.67 2.94
C CYS A 158 -1.06 -4.99 3.88
N PHE A 159 -2.29 -4.81 3.41
CA PHE A 159 -3.51 -5.06 4.18
C PHE A 159 -4.44 -5.99 3.39
N THR A 160 -5.00 -6.97 4.09
CA THR A 160 -6.06 -7.85 3.62
C THR A 160 -7.27 -7.68 4.53
N SER A 161 -8.44 -7.53 3.99
CA SER A 161 -9.70 -7.45 4.75
C SER A 161 -9.90 -8.67 5.65
N LYS A 162 -10.35 -8.44 6.86
CA LYS A 162 -10.64 -9.49 7.86
C LYS A 162 -12.05 -9.29 8.41
N PRO A 163 -12.92 -10.29 8.32
CA PRO A 163 -14.28 -10.19 8.84
C PRO A 163 -14.31 -9.76 10.29
N GLY A 164 -15.15 -8.77 10.61
CA GLY A 164 -15.30 -8.24 11.96
C GLY A 164 -14.15 -7.35 12.45
N PHE A 165 -13.11 -7.10 11.62
CA PHE A 165 -11.93 -6.36 12.06
C PHE A 165 -11.51 -5.25 11.09
N SER A 166 -11.38 -5.56 9.79
CA SER A 166 -10.98 -4.59 8.78
C SER A 166 -11.65 -4.85 7.44
N LYS A 167 -11.93 -3.79 6.70
CA LYS A 167 -12.50 -3.85 5.36
C LYS A 167 -11.83 -2.80 4.48
N VAL A 168 -11.27 -3.23 3.36
CA VAL A 168 -10.79 -2.36 2.29
C VAL A 168 -11.61 -2.66 1.06
N ASP A 169 -12.33 -1.68 0.58
CA ASP A 169 -13.22 -1.84 -0.58
C ASP A 169 -13.52 -0.49 -1.23
N SER A 170 -14.20 -0.50 -2.35
CA SER A 170 -14.69 0.69 -3.04
C SER A 170 -16.21 0.76 -2.99
N TYR A 171 -16.75 1.97 -3.06
CA TYR A 171 -18.18 2.21 -3.16
C TYR A 171 -18.48 3.39 -4.08
N ALA A 172 -19.67 3.41 -4.65
CA ALA A 172 -20.15 4.55 -5.42
C ALA A 172 -20.92 5.52 -4.50
N GLY A 173 -20.56 6.79 -4.53
CA GLY A 173 -21.32 7.83 -3.83
C GLY A 173 -22.70 8.00 -4.47
N ASN A 174 -23.75 8.22 -3.68
CA ASN A 174 -25.12 8.43 -4.15
C ASN A 174 -25.64 9.86 -3.90
N GLY A 175 -24.83 10.73 -3.25
CA GLY A 175 -25.18 12.12 -2.97
C GLY A 175 -26.28 12.30 -1.92
N THR A 176 -26.66 11.28 -1.17
CA THR A 176 -27.69 11.36 -0.12
C THR A 176 -27.08 11.29 1.28
N THR A 177 -27.84 11.76 2.27
CA THR A 177 -27.42 11.76 3.69
C THR A 177 -27.55 10.38 4.37
N SER A 178 -28.16 9.40 3.72
CA SER A 178 -28.46 8.07 4.30
C SER A 178 -27.75 6.94 3.55
N HIS A 179 -26.58 7.18 2.99
CA HIS A 179 -25.83 6.16 2.26
C HIS A 179 -25.05 5.27 3.25
N LEU A 180 -25.63 4.09 3.55
CA LEU A 180 -25.00 3.12 4.42
C LEU A 180 -24.04 2.22 3.62
N ILE A 181 -22.77 2.19 4.01
CA ILE A 181 -21.74 1.29 3.49
C ILE A 181 -21.57 0.13 4.48
N GLN A 182 -21.83 -1.09 4.01
CA GLN A 182 -21.76 -2.30 4.83
C GLN A 182 -20.31 -2.74 5.00
N THR A 183 -19.80 -2.67 6.22
CA THR A 183 -18.45 -3.14 6.57
C THR A 183 -18.46 -4.50 7.25
N GLY A 184 -19.60 -4.90 7.85
CA GLY A 184 -19.73 -6.10 8.67
C GLY A 184 -19.34 -5.89 10.14
N PHE A 185 -19.01 -4.67 10.52
CA PHE A 185 -18.69 -4.23 11.90
C PHE A 185 -18.88 -2.72 12.00
N GLU A 186 -18.89 -2.19 13.22
CA GLU A 186 -18.87 -0.75 13.47
C GLU A 186 -17.41 -0.25 13.39
N PRO A 187 -17.04 0.56 12.37
CA PRO A 187 -15.68 1.03 12.24
C PRO A 187 -15.38 2.14 13.26
N ALA A 188 -14.25 2.00 13.97
CA ALA A 188 -13.68 3.05 14.81
C ALA A 188 -12.71 3.97 14.04
N PHE A 189 -12.25 3.54 12.87
CA PHE A 189 -11.34 4.30 12.02
C PHE A 189 -11.76 4.18 10.56
N LEU A 190 -11.79 5.30 9.85
CA LEU A 190 -12.05 5.35 8.42
C LEU A 190 -10.98 6.16 7.71
N LEU A 191 -10.48 5.62 6.59
CA LEU A 191 -9.64 6.33 5.64
C LEU A 191 -10.30 6.28 4.27
N ILE A 192 -10.74 7.42 3.77
CA ILE A 192 -11.55 7.52 2.56
C ILE A 192 -10.84 8.39 1.51
N LYS A 193 -10.89 7.97 0.25
CA LYS A 193 -10.37 8.72 -0.90
C LYS A 193 -11.35 8.67 -2.06
N GLY A 194 -11.77 9.84 -2.53
CA GLY A 194 -12.42 9.95 -3.83
C GLY A 194 -11.41 9.64 -4.94
N TYR A 195 -11.60 8.56 -5.70
CA TYR A 195 -10.61 8.13 -6.67
C TYR A 195 -10.97 8.52 -8.12
N THR A 196 -12.23 8.85 -8.40
CA THR A 196 -12.65 9.33 -9.73
C THR A 196 -12.51 10.83 -9.93
N HIS A 197 -12.24 11.58 -8.87
CA HIS A 197 -12.03 13.03 -8.88
C HIS A 197 -10.89 13.42 -7.93
N GLY A 198 -10.34 14.61 -8.11
CA GLY A 198 -9.37 15.19 -7.18
C GLY A 198 -10.00 15.48 -5.81
N GLY A 199 -9.17 15.46 -4.76
CA GLY A 199 -9.56 15.73 -3.38
C GLY A 199 -8.61 15.07 -2.40
N GLY A 200 -8.51 15.56 -1.18
CA GLY A 200 -7.68 14.98 -0.14
C GLY A 200 -8.16 13.61 0.31
N TRP A 201 -7.32 12.92 1.05
CA TRP A 201 -7.71 11.78 1.87
C TRP A 201 -8.45 12.31 3.10
N VAL A 202 -9.55 11.70 3.43
CA VAL A 202 -10.35 12.01 4.63
C VAL A 202 -10.15 10.90 5.63
N MET A 203 -9.83 11.28 6.86
CA MET A 203 -9.59 10.39 7.96
C MET A 203 -10.57 10.74 9.09
N LEU A 204 -11.24 9.73 9.62
CA LEU A 204 -12.22 9.83 10.69
C LEU A 204 -11.91 8.75 11.73
N ASP A 205 -11.98 9.11 13.00
CA ASP A 205 -11.83 8.25 14.19
C ASP A 205 -12.86 8.59 15.26
#